data_22498db15fe2615a7e2929800732d35f
#
_entry.id   22498db15fe2615a7e2929800732d35f
#
_cell.length_a   1.000
_cell.length_b   1.000
_cell.length_c   1.000
_cell.angle_alpha   90.00
_cell.angle_beta   90.00
_cell.angle_gamma   90.00
#
_symmetry.space_group_name_H-M   'P 1'
#
loop_
_entity.id
_entity.type
_entity.pdbx_description
1 polymer ?
#
loop_
_entity_poly.entity_id
_entity_poly.type
_entity_poly.pdbx_seq_one_letter_code
_entity_poly.pdbx_strand_id
1 'polypeptide(L)'
;EMVLATLRAMALGGMRDHIGGGFHRYSVDGARGVPDFRKVLYDQAHLVLAYLEGALASGDAFHLEVAEDTLRYVMREMTDVAGGFYSAEDADSVPPEHAQEPGVHKSEGAFYLWRADEIDQLLGPDAGVVKKHFGIEPDGNAPMDPQQEFTGKNLLYVAVGVEDLPAGSAEIVNRARIEMFRTRVSRPRPHLDDKVLTAWNGLMIAAFARAARIVRARTGDEAARPYLDAARRAAAFIEARMWNPASRTLLRRYRAGQADIEG
;
A
#
# COMPACT_ATOMS: atom_id res chain seq x y z
N GLU A 1 -11.90 17.66 -13.30
CA GLU A 1 -12.67 17.50 -12.04
C GLU A 1 -12.96 16.04 -11.72
N MET A 2 -13.61 15.25 -12.59
CA MET A 2 -14.00 13.86 -12.34
C MET A 2 -12.80 12.97 -11.91
N VAL A 3 -11.68 13.03 -12.61
CA VAL A 3 -10.48 12.23 -12.28
C VAL A 3 -9.95 12.57 -10.87
N LEU A 4 -9.85 13.83 -10.53
CA LEU A 4 -9.38 14.27 -9.21
C LEU A 4 -10.33 13.83 -8.09
N ALA A 5 -11.64 13.89 -8.32
CA ALA A 5 -12.64 13.39 -7.37
C ALA A 5 -12.52 11.86 -7.19
N THR A 6 -12.30 11.11 -8.27
CA THR A 6 -12.08 9.66 -8.21
C THR A 6 -10.81 9.31 -7.44
N LEU A 7 -9.68 9.96 -7.74
CA LEU A 7 -8.43 9.76 -7.02
C LEU A 7 -8.59 10.06 -5.52
N ARG A 8 -9.29 11.17 -5.19
CA ARG A 8 -9.54 11.51 -3.79
C ARG A 8 -10.40 10.46 -3.09
N ALA A 9 -11.47 9.98 -3.72
CA ALA A 9 -12.31 8.93 -3.17
C ALA A 9 -11.55 7.62 -2.95
N MET A 10 -10.70 7.21 -3.89
CA MET A 10 -9.83 6.03 -3.73
C MET A 10 -8.85 6.19 -2.58
N ALA A 11 -8.22 7.37 -2.44
CA ALA A 11 -7.25 7.64 -1.38
C ALA A 11 -7.86 7.71 0.03
N LEU A 12 -9.13 8.09 0.14
CA LEU A 12 -9.85 8.17 1.41
C LEU A 12 -10.60 6.88 1.74
N GLY A 13 -10.89 6.05 0.73
CA GLY A 13 -11.61 4.78 0.86
C GLY A 13 -10.75 3.63 1.36
N GLY A 14 -11.38 2.46 1.48
CA GLY A 14 -10.74 1.22 1.95
C GLY A 14 -9.75 0.60 0.97
N MET A 15 -9.70 1.06 -0.28
CA MET A 15 -8.66 0.61 -1.21
C MET A 15 -7.25 1.02 -0.79
N ARG A 16 -7.10 2.13 -0.08
CA ARG A 16 -5.81 2.55 0.47
C ARG A 16 -5.55 1.88 1.81
N ASP A 17 -4.35 1.34 1.98
CA ASP A 17 -3.87 0.93 3.29
C ASP A 17 -3.43 2.16 4.10
N HIS A 18 -4.30 2.65 4.97
CA HIS A 18 -4.09 3.87 5.75
C HIS A 18 -2.97 3.75 6.80
N ILE A 19 -2.51 2.53 7.09
CA ILE A 19 -1.47 2.27 8.10
C ILE A 19 -0.12 2.01 7.47
N GLY A 20 -0.04 1.12 6.49
CA GLY A 20 1.22 0.72 5.87
C GLY A 20 1.51 1.37 4.53
N GLY A 21 0.56 2.09 3.97
CA GLY A 21 0.66 2.69 2.65
C GLY A 21 0.42 1.71 1.50
N GLY A 22 0.37 2.25 0.31
CA GLY A 22 0.02 1.51 -0.88
C GLY A 22 -1.48 1.23 -1.00
N PHE A 23 -1.85 0.56 -2.08
CA PHE A 23 -3.24 0.29 -2.44
C PHE A 23 -3.51 -1.20 -2.61
N HIS A 24 -4.65 -1.63 -2.12
CA HIS A 24 -5.28 -2.88 -2.47
C HIS A 24 -5.79 -2.82 -3.91
N ARG A 25 -6.10 -3.98 -4.49
CA ARG A 25 -6.24 -4.11 -5.93
C ARG A 25 -7.47 -3.40 -6.51
N TYR A 26 -8.67 -3.71 -6.04
CA TYR A 26 -9.93 -3.10 -6.48
C TYR A 26 -10.98 -3.19 -5.38
N SER A 27 -12.02 -2.35 -5.46
CA SER A 27 -13.16 -2.43 -4.56
C SER A 27 -14.17 -3.46 -5.05
N VAL A 28 -14.64 -4.32 -4.15
CA VAL A 28 -15.69 -5.32 -4.44
C VAL A 28 -17.09 -4.78 -4.12
N ASP A 29 -17.18 -3.65 -3.42
CA ASP A 29 -18.44 -2.96 -3.17
C ASP A 29 -18.39 -1.49 -3.62
N GLY A 30 -19.57 -0.89 -3.82
CA GLY A 30 -19.69 0.49 -4.27
C GLY A 30 -19.74 1.54 -3.15
N ALA A 31 -19.83 1.13 -1.88
CA ALA A 31 -20.21 2.04 -0.81
C ALA A 31 -19.07 2.40 0.16
N ARG A 32 -18.31 1.42 0.66
CA ARG A 32 -17.20 1.63 1.61
C ARG A 32 -15.85 1.18 1.08
N GLY A 33 -15.85 0.57 -0.10
CA GLY A 33 -14.63 0.16 -0.79
C GLY A 33 -13.94 -1.02 -0.13
N VAL A 34 -14.71 -2.06 0.30
CA VAL A 34 -14.09 -3.34 0.69
C VAL A 34 -13.26 -3.82 -0.47
N PRO A 35 -11.93 -3.94 -0.32
CA PRO A 35 -11.06 -4.26 -1.43
C PRO A 35 -10.88 -5.77 -1.57
N ASP A 36 -10.40 -6.21 -2.73
CA ASP A 36 -9.54 -7.38 -2.83
C ASP A 36 -8.20 -7.00 -2.19
N PHE A 37 -7.84 -7.63 -1.08
CA PHE A 37 -6.71 -7.20 -0.23
C PHE A 37 -5.33 -7.45 -0.83
N ARG A 38 -5.22 -8.05 -2.00
CA ARG A 38 -3.93 -8.15 -2.71
C ARG A 38 -3.35 -6.78 -3.01
N LYS A 39 -2.03 -6.68 -2.95
CA LYS A 39 -1.29 -5.50 -3.40
C LYS A 39 -0.38 -5.90 -4.54
N VAL A 40 -0.62 -5.38 -5.73
CA VAL A 40 0.06 -5.77 -6.96
C VAL A 40 0.91 -4.61 -7.48
N LEU A 41 2.15 -4.88 -7.89
CA LEU A 41 3.15 -3.87 -8.24
C LEU A 41 2.66 -2.92 -9.34
N TYR A 42 2.05 -3.44 -10.41
CA TYR A 42 1.60 -2.58 -11.51
C TYR A 42 0.47 -1.64 -11.10
N ASP A 43 -0.40 -2.04 -10.16
CA ASP A 43 -1.43 -1.16 -9.62
C ASP A 43 -0.80 0.00 -8.83
N GLN A 44 0.21 -0.30 -8.00
CA GLN A 44 0.97 0.74 -7.30
C GLN A 44 1.60 1.72 -8.29
N ALA A 45 2.24 1.22 -9.35
CA ALA A 45 2.89 2.05 -10.35
C ALA A 45 1.91 2.98 -11.09
N HIS A 46 0.79 2.44 -11.55
CA HIS A 46 -0.23 3.24 -12.24
C HIS A 46 -0.87 4.28 -11.32
N LEU A 47 -1.19 3.92 -10.08
CA LEU A 47 -1.76 4.84 -9.11
C LEU A 47 -0.77 5.94 -8.72
N VAL A 48 0.50 5.61 -8.49
CA VAL A 48 1.53 6.63 -8.25
C VAL A 48 1.58 7.63 -9.40
N LEU A 49 1.64 7.15 -10.65
CA LEU A 49 1.64 8.05 -11.82
C LEU A 49 0.39 8.91 -11.86
N ALA A 50 -0.80 8.34 -11.63
CA ALA A 50 -2.06 9.08 -11.62
C ALA A 50 -2.11 10.15 -10.52
N TYR A 51 -1.65 9.83 -9.30
CA TYR A 51 -1.58 10.82 -8.21
C TYR A 51 -0.54 11.90 -8.46
N LEU A 52 0.61 11.57 -9.08
CA LEU A 52 1.60 12.58 -9.48
C LEU A 52 1.04 13.56 -10.51
N GLU A 53 0.34 13.06 -11.53
CA GLU A 53 -0.34 13.93 -12.50
C GLU A 53 -1.48 14.72 -11.85
N GLY A 54 -2.22 14.12 -10.92
CA GLY A 54 -3.22 14.80 -10.11
C GLY A 54 -2.64 15.96 -9.30
N ALA A 55 -1.48 15.77 -8.70
CA ALA A 55 -0.76 16.79 -7.95
C ALA A 55 -0.29 17.96 -8.85
N LEU A 56 0.15 17.66 -10.07
CA LEU A 56 0.54 18.68 -11.05
C LEU A 56 -0.65 19.46 -11.57
N ALA A 57 -1.75 18.76 -11.87
CA ALA A 57 -2.94 19.37 -12.46
C ALA A 57 -3.72 20.23 -11.46
N SER A 58 -3.79 19.82 -10.18
CA SER A 58 -4.57 20.52 -9.15
C SER A 58 -3.76 21.49 -8.30
N GLY A 59 -2.45 21.28 -8.19
CA GLY A 59 -1.62 21.95 -7.19
C GLY A 59 -1.82 21.47 -5.76
N ASP A 60 -2.75 20.54 -5.52
CA ASP A 60 -3.07 20.01 -4.19
C ASP A 60 -1.99 19.03 -3.71
N ALA A 61 -1.36 19.35 -2.57
CA ALA A 61 -0.32 18.55 -1.94
C ALA A 61 -0.80 17.14 -1.55
N PHE A 62 -2.09 16.98 -1.28
CA PHE A 62 -2.71 15.70 -0.92
C PHE A 62 -2.37 14.58 -1.92
N HIS A 63 -2.45 14.86 -3.22
CA HIS A 63 -2.15 13.87 -4.24
C HIS A 63 -0.66 13.46 -4.24
N LEU A 64 0.25 14.41 -4.02
CA LEU A 64 1.67 14.09 -3.90
C LEU A 64 1.96 13.24 -2.66
N GLU A 65 1.37 13.57 -1.53
CA GLU A 65 1.51 12.80 -0.28
C GLU A 65 1.06 11.34 -0.44
N VAL A 66 -0.05 11.11 -1.15
CA VAL A 66 -0.54 9.75 -1.45
C VAL A 66 0.43 9.00 -2.36
N ALA A 67 0.97 9.65 -3.38
CA ALA A 67 1.98 9.06 -4.26
C ALA A 67 3.25 8.66 -3.48
N GLU A 68 3.77 9.57 -2.66
CA GLU A 68 4.96 9.32 -1.84
C GLU A 68 4.75 8.22 -0.80
N ASP A 69 3.57 8.17 -0.18
CA ASP A 69 3.19 7.11 0.77
C ASP A 69 3.19 5.73 0.09
N THR A 70 2.66 5.65 -1.13
CA THR A 70 2.67 4.44 -1.94
C THR A 70 4.09 4.03 -2.34
N LEU A 71 4.93 4.97 -2.74
CA LEU A 71 6.35 4.70 -3.06
C LEU A 71 7.14 4.22 -1.85
N ARG A 72 6.89 4.81 -0.66
CA ARG A 72 7.51 4.35 0.59
C ARG A 72 7.10 2.90 0.94
N TYR A 73 5.83 2.53 0.70
CA TYR A 73 5.38 1.15 0.83
C TYR A 73 6.17 0.21 -0.11
N VAL A 74 6.29 0.54 -1.39
CA VAL A 74 7.02 -0.29 -2.36
C VAL A 74 8.50 -0.44 -1.97
N MET A 75 9.16 0.64 -1.57
CA MET A 75 10.56 0.60 -1.11
C MET A 75 10.76 -0.29 0.11
N ARG A 76 9.80 -0.28 1.04
CA ARG A 76 9.91 -1.02 2.31
C ARG A 76 9.53 -2.50 2.18
N GLU A 77 8.46 -2.80 1.42
CA GLU A 77 7.83 -4.12 1.44
C GLU A 77 8.01 -4.91 0.13
N MET A 78 8.17 -4.24 -1.01
CA MET A 78 8.16 -4.87 -2.32
C MET A 78 9.51 -4.74 -3.06
N THR A 79 10.60 -4.53 -2.35
CA THR A 79 11.92 -4.33 -2.97
C THR A 79 12.90 -5.42 -2.58
N ASP A 80 13.48 -6.09 -3.55
CA ASP A 80 14.60 -7.02 -3.39
C ASP A 80 15.86 -6.29 -2.92
N VAL A 81 16.69 -6.97 -2.15
CA VAL A 81 17.95 -6.40 -1.65
C VAL A 81 18.89 -5.97 -2.79
N ALA A 82 18.80 -6.61 -3.95
CA ALA A 82 19.56 -6.23 -5.15
C ALA A 82 18.90 -5.11 -5.96
N GLY A 83 17.67 -4.70 -5.65
CA GLY A 83 17.01 -3.53 -6.18
C GLY A 83 15.80 -3.77 -7.09
N GLY A 84 15.54 -4.99 -7.54
CA GLY A 84 14.32 -5.32 -8.30
C GLY A 84 13.06 -5.22 -7.41
N PHE A 85 11.91 -4.95 -8.01
CA PHE A 85 10.65 -4.90 -7.29
C PHE A 85 9.90 -6.22 -7.43
N TYR A 86 9.40 -6.74 -6.31
CA TYR A 86 8.56 -7.93 -6.24
C TYR A 86 7.18 -7.69 -6.85
N SER A 87 6.50 -8.78 -7.25
CA SER A 87 5.27 -8.66 -8.05
C SER A 87 4.02 -8.40 -7.24
N ALA A 88 3.83 -9.05 -6.09
CA ALA A 88 2.59 -8.90 -5.31
C ALA A 88 2.73 -9.37 -3.86
N GLU A 89 1.87 -8.83 -2.97
CA GLU A 89 1.48 -9.45 -1.70
C GLU A 89 0.08 -10.06 -1.85
N ASP A 90 -0.11 -11.26 -1.29
CA ASP A 90 -1.38 -11.99 -1.30
C ASP A 90 -2.46 -11.27 -0.46
N ALA A 91 -3.73 -11.64 -0.65
CA ALA A 91 -4.84 -11.16 0.16
C ALA A 91 -4.90 -11.87 1.51
N ASP A 92 -4.50 -13.14 1.55
CA ASP A 92 -4.78 -14.06 2.64
C ASP A 92 -3.60 -14.17 3.60
N SER A 93 -3.91 -14.14 4.88
CA SER A 93 -2.96 -14.44 5.95
C SER A 93 -3.63 -15.16 7.11
N VAL A 94 -2.83 -15.77 7.99
CA VAL A 94 -3.35 -16.36 9.22
C VAL A 94 -3.90 -15.23 10.11
N PRO A 95 -5.14 -15.35 10.62
CA PRO A 95 -5.69 -14.36 11.55
C PRO A 95 -4.78 -14.19 12.78
N PRO A 96 -4.55 -12.94 13.23
CA PRO A 96 -3.63 -12.67 14.34
C PRO A 96 -3.97 -13.44 15.63
N GLU A 97 -5.24 -13.65 15.91
CA GLU A 97 -5.76 -14.40 17.06
C GLU A 97 -5.37 -15.89 17.04
N HIS A 98 -5.04 -16.41 15.87
CA HIS A 98 -4.63 -17.80 15.64
C HIS A 98 -3.17 -17.96 15.21
N ALA A 99 -2.36 -16.92 15.34
CA ALA A 99 -0.98 -16.86 14.84
C ALA A 99 -0.06 -18.00 15.35
N GLN A 100 -0.37 -18.57 16.51
CA GLN A 100 0.40 -19.65 17.14
C GLN A 100 -0.19 -21.05 16.90
N GLU A 101 -1.32 -21.15 16.22
CA GLU A 101 -2.01 -22.42 15.99
C GLU A 101 -1.55 -23.05 14.67
N PRO A 102 -1.07 -24.29 14.66
CA PRO A 102 -0.65 -24.95 13.43
C PRO A 102 -1.85 -25.34 12.56
N GLY A 103 -1.73 -25.16 11.24
CA GLY A 103 -2.74 -25.61 10.28
C GLY A 103 -4.00 -24.77 10.21
N VAL A 104 -4.00 -23.56 10.77
CA VAL A 104 -5.13 -22.63 10.68
C VAL A 104 -5.35 -22.17 9.25
N HIS A 105 -6.60 -22.08 8.86
CA HIS A 105 -7.00 -21.56 7.56
C HIS A 105 -6.66 -20.06 7.47
N LYS A 106 -6.10 -19.66 6.34
CA LYS A 106 -5.88 -18.24 6.06
C LYS A 106 -7.21 -17.58 5.70
N SER A 107 -7.35 -16.31 6.06
CA SER A 107 -8.51 -15.49 5.75
C SER A 107 -8.11 -14.26 4.99
N GLU A 108 -8.95 -13.83 4.05
CA GLU A 108 -8.73 -12.61 3.30
C GLU A 108 -8.72 -11.39 4.23
N GLY A 109 -7.77 -10.49 4.02
CA GLY A 109 -7.66 -9.24 4.77
C GLY A 109 -7.21 -9.36 6.22
N ALA A 110 -6.99 -10.55 6.76
CA ALA A 110 -6.71 -10.76 8.20
C ALA A 110 -5.53 -9.92 8.72
N PHE A 111 -4.51 -9.68 7.90
CA PHE A 111 -3.39 -8.81 8.24
C PHE A 111 -3.78 -7.34 8.42
N TYR A 112 -4.78 -6.86 7.67
CA TYR A 112 -5.11 -5.44 7.54
C TYR A 112 -6.28 -5.00 8.44
N LEU A 113 -7.15 -5.93 8.81
CA LEU A 113 -8.37 -5.64 9.57
C LEU A 113 -8.09 -5.44 11.06
N TRP A 114 -8.98 -4.66 11.72
CA TRP A 114 -8.84 -4.30 13.12
C TRP A 114 -10.15 -4.52 13.89
N ARG A 115 -10.04 -5.00 15.11
CA ARG A 115 -11.17 -5.04 16.04
C ARG A 115 -11.26 -3.74 16.81
N ALA A 116 -12.47 -3.32 17.18
CA ALA A 116 -12.66 -2.08 17.94
C ALA A 116 -12.03 -2.17 19.34
N ASP A 117 -12.14 -3.32 20.01
CA ASP A 117 -11.54 -3.57 21.33
C ASP A 117 -10.00 -3.59 21.28
N GLU A 118 -9.41 -4.09 20.20
CA GLU A 118 -7.96 -4.02 19.96
C GLU A 118 -7.47 -2.57 19.89
N ILE A 119 -8.21 -1.70 19.19
CA ILE A 119 -7.89 -0.29 19.12
C ILE A 119 -8.04 0.40 20.48
N ASP A 120 -9.08 0.05 21.28
CA ASP A 120 -9.24 0.58 22.63
C ASP A 120 -8.06 0.19 23.53
N GLN A 121 -7.61 -1.06 23.47
CA GLN A 121 -6.46 -1.55 24.24
C GLN A 121 -5.15 -0.89 23.81
N LEU A 122 -4.95 -0.71 22.51
CA LEU A 122 -3.72 -0.18 21.94
C LEU A 122 -3.55 1.31 22.22
N LEU A 123 -4.63 2.09 22.04
CA LEU A 123 -4.55 3.56 21.99
C LEU A 123 -5.14 4.25 23.23
N GLY A 124 -5.85 3.52 24.10
CA GLY A 124 -6.41 4.06 25.33
C GLY A 124 -7.26 5.32 25.10
N PRO A 125 -6.92 6.47 25.73
CA PRO A 125 -7.70 7.71 25.60
C PRO A 125 -7.83 8.24 24.17
N ASP A 126 -6.88 7.94 23.31
CA ASP A 126 -6.83 8.39 21.91
C ASP A 126 -7.73 7.54 20.97
N ALA A 127 -8.17 6.37 21.44
CA ALA A 127 -8.94 5.42 20.63
C ALA A 127 -10.23 6.00 20.04
N GLY A 128 -10.95 6.82 20.81
CA GLY A 128 -12.22 7.43 20.37
C GLY A 128 -12.06 8.31 19.12
N VAL A 129 -11.02 9.12 19.07
CA VAL A 129 -10.69 9.98 17.92
C VAL A 129 -10.35 9.13 16.71
N VAL A 130 -9.52 8.10 16.90
CA VAL A 130 -9.04 7.22 15.83
C VAL A 130 -10.18 6.36 15.25
N LYS A 131 -11.06 5.83 16.12
CA LYS A 131 -12.24 5.07 15.68
C LYS A 131 -13.19 5.95 14.86
N LYS A 132 -13.41 7.17 15.26
CA LYS A 132 -14.25 8.11 14.50
C LYS A 132 -13.61 8.49 13.16
N HIS A 133 -12.30 8.74 13.15
CA HIS A 133 -11.57 9.06 11.92
C HIS A 133 -11.62 7.92 10.90
N PHE A 134 -11.34 6.70 11.32
CA PHE A 134 -11.24 5.53 10.44
C PHE A 134 -12.51 4.71 10.29
N GLY A 135 -13.65 5.18 10.78
CA GLY A 135 -14.91 4.48 10.62
C GLY A 135 -14.98 3.14 11.34
N ILE A 136 -14.31 3.00 12.49
CA ILE A 136 -14.28 1.75 13.26
C ILE A 136 -15.53 1.63 14.10
N GLU A 137 -16.26 0.54 13.90
CA GLU A 137 -17.54 0.22 14.59
C GLU A 137 -17.34 -0.98 15.55
N PRO A 138 -18.10 -1.04 16.66
CA PRO A 138 -17.94 -2.11 17.65
C PRO A 138 -18.08 -3.53 17.09
N ASP A 139 -19.04 -3.71 16.19
CA ASP A 139 -19.38 -5.02 15.60
C ASP A 139 -18.78 -5.24 14.20
N GLY A 140 -17.85 -4.36 13.78
CA GLY A 140 -17.27 -4.36 12.45
C GLY A 140 -18.04 -3.50 11.46
N ASN A 141 -17.38 -3.08 10.38
CA ASN A 141 -17.92 -2.12 9.41
C ASN A 141 -18.08 -2.66 7.99
N ALA A 142 -17.84 -3.94 7.75
CA ALA A 142 -18.03 -4.55 6.44
C ALA A 142 -19.54 -4.62 6.11
N PRO A 143 -20.02 -4.06 4.99
CA PRO A 143 -21.44 -4.02 4.65
C PRO A 143 -22.03 -5.38 4.25
N MET A 144 -21.18 -6.28 3.78
CA MET A 144 -21.51 -7.67 3.44
C MET A 144 -20.35 -8.58 3.79
N ASP A 145 -20.66 -9.69 4.45
CA ASP A 145 -19.67 -10.69 4.87
C ASP A 145 -20.25 -12.11 4.71
N PRO A 146 -20.51 -12.54 3.47
CA PRO A 146 -21.16 -13.83 3.21
C PRO A 146 -20.30 -15.03 3.65
N GLN A 147 -18.98 -14.84 3.74
CA GLN A 147 -18.01 -15.87 4.15
C GLN A 147 -17.63 -15.77 5.63
N GLN A 148 -18.13 -14.77 6.34
CA GLN A 148 -17.84 -14.47 7.76
C GLN A 148 -16.36 -14.25 8.05
N GLU A 149 -15.61 -13.70 7.10
CA GLU A 149 -14.18 -13.38 7.26
C GLU A 149 -13.95 -12.03 7.94
N PHE A 150 -14.94 -11.13 7.85
CA PHE A 150 -14.87 -9.75 8.35
C PHE A 150 -15.70 -9.52 9.62
N THR A 151 -16.41 -10.55 10.12
CA THR A 151 -17.30 -10.42 11.27
C THR A 151 -16.56 -9.87 12.49
N GLY A 152 -17.07 -8.78 13.06
CA GLY A 152 -16.46 -8.09 14.20
C GLY A 152 -15.14 -7.37 13.90
N LYS A 153 -14.76 -7.26 12.62
CA LYS A 153 -13.52 -6.62 12.17
C LYS A 153 -13.82 -5.41 11.31
N ASN A 154 -12.91 -4.47 11.32
CA ASN A 154 -13.05 -3.19 10.63
C ASN A 154 -11.98 -3.02 9.55
N LEU A 155 -12.44 -2.66 8.37
CA LEU A 155 -11.64 -2.04 7.34
C LEU A 155 -11.46 -0.55 7.67
N LEU A 156 -10.26 -0.03 7.45
CA LEU A 156 -9.99 1.38 7.69
C LEU A 156 -10.26 2.19 6.41
N TYR A 157 -11.00 3.28 6.56
CA TYR A 157 -11.19 4.33 5.57
C TYR A 157 -11.36 5.67 6.29
N VAL A 158 -11.19 6.79 5.62
CA VAL A 158 -11.40 8.09 6.24
C VAL A 158 -12.91 8.38 6.28
N ALA A 159 -13.54 8.08 7.41
CA ALA A 159 -14.96 8.36 7.65
C ALA A 159 -15.19 9.84 8.00
N VAL A 160 -14.27 10.42 8.79
CA VAL A 160 -14.31 11.83 9.18
C VAL A 160 -12.90 12.40 9.03
N GLY A 161 -12.75 13.48 8.26
CA GLY A 161 -11.49 14.20 8.12
C GLY A 161 -10.97 14.74 9.45
N VAL A 162 -9.66 14.87 9.60
CA VAL A 162 -9.08 15.41 10.84
C VAL A 162 -9.47 16.87 11.08
N GLU A 163 -9.79 17.59 10.03
CA GLU A 163 -10.30 18.97 10.04
C GLU A 163 -11.69 19.09 10.67
N ASP A 164 -12.49 18.02 10.63
CA ASP A 164 -13.84 17.94 11.19
C ASP A 164 -13.86 17.30 12.59
N LEU A 165 -12.70 17.01 13.14
CA LEU A 165 -12.50 16.46 14.48
C LEU A 165 -12.02 17.56 15.45
N PRO A 166 -12.06 17.32 16.78
CA PRO A 166 -11.54 18.29 17.76
C PRO A 166 -10.08 18.68 17.48
N ALA A 167 -9.70 19.88 17.91
CA ALA A 167 -8.32 20.37 17.80
C ALA A 167 -7.33 19.37 18.42
N GLY A 168 -6.18 19.16 17.74
CA GLY A 168 -5.17 18.17 18.15
C GLY A 168 -5.41 16.75 17.61
N SER A 169 -6.52 16.50 16.90
CA SER A 169 -6.82 15.16 16.37
C SER A 169 -5.85 14.72 15.30
N ALA A 170 -5.28 15.63 14.52
CA ALA A 170 -4.27 15.29 13.50
C ALA A 170 -3.03 14.65 14.13
N GLU A 171 -2.53 15.20 15.24
CA GLU A 171 -1.40 14.65 15.98
C GLU A 171 -1.72 13.30 16.61
N ILE A 172 -2.95 13.16 17.14
CA ILE A 172 -3.44 11.88 17.68
C ILE A 172 -3.45 10.81 16.58
N VAL A 173 -4.07 11.10 15.44
CA VAL A 173 -4.15 10.16 14.31
C VAL A 173 -2.75 9.78 13.80
N ASN A 174 -1.83 10.75 13.71
CA ASN A 174 -0.46 10.47 13.27
C ASN A 174 0.29 9.55 14.25
N ARG A 175 0.21 9.78 15.56
CA ARG A 175 0.80 8.88 16.56
C ARG A 175 0.15 7.50 16.51
N ALA A 176 -1.17 7.45 16.41
CA ALA A 176 -1.93 6.20 16.33
C ALA A 176 -1.52 5.36 15.11
N ARG A 177 -1.36 5.97 13.93
CA ARG A 177 -0.88 5.26 12.73
C ARG A 177 0.48 4.59 12.94
N ILE A 178 1.39 5.26 13.62
CA ILE A 178 2.73 4.71 13.94
C ILE A 178 2.58 3.51 14.87
N GLU A 179 1.77 3.61 15.92
CA GLU A 179 1.58 2.54 16.89
C GLU A 179 0.84 1.34 16.29
N MET A 180 -0.20 1.60 15.50
CA MET A 180 -0.92 0.58 14.74
C MET A 180 0.02 -0.13 13.74
N PHE A 181 0.90 0.62 13.06
CA PHE A 181 1.88 0.01 12.17
C PHE A 181 2.83 -0.94 12.92
N ARG A 182 3.38 -0.50 14.06
CA ARG A 182 4.26 -1.33 14.91
C ARG A 182 3.57 -2.61 15.37
N THR A 183 2.31 -2.50 15.79
CA THR A 183 1.51 -3.66 16.20
C THR A 183 1.25 -4.59 15.02
N ARG A 184 0.87 -4.05 13.86
CA ARG A 184 0.54 -4.84 12.69
C ARG A 184 1.72 -5.63 12.13
N VAL A 185 2.95 -5.10 12.16
CA VAL A 185 4.12 -5.82 11.64
C VAL A 185 4.46 -7.09 12.42
N SER A 186 3.91 -7.27 13.62
CA SER A 186 4.03 -8.52 14.38
C SER A 186 3.02 -9.60 13.99
N ARG A 187 2.01 -9.27 13.19
CA ARG A 187 1.01 -10.22 12.69
C ARG A 187 1.59 -11.13 11.60
N PRO A 188 1.03 -12.36 11.43
CA PRO A 188 1.36 -13.18 10.27
C PRO A 188 1.11 -12.44 8.96
N ARG A 189 2.16 -12.28 8.16
CA ARG A 189 2.07 -11.53 6.90
C ARG A 189 1.43 -12.35 5.77
N PRO A 190 0.76 -11.68 4.82
CA PRO A 190 0.41 -12.27 3.55
C PRO A 190 1.64 -12.80 2.83
N HIS A 191 1.45 -13.81 1.99
CA HIS A 191 2.54 -14.35 1.17
C HIS A 191 3.05 -13.29 0.19
N LEU A 192 4.36 -13.08 0.16
CA LEU A 192 5.02 -12.23 -0.81
C LEU A 192 5.36 -13.05 -2.06
N ASP A 193 4.78 -12.69 -3.19
CA ASP A 193 5.19 -13.20 -4.49
C ASP A 193 6.47 -12.49 -4.96
N ASP A 194 7.60 -13.10 -4.66
CA ASP A 194 8.95 -12.57 -4.85
C ASP A 194 9.46 -12.60 -6.30
N LYS A 195 8.59 -12.90 -7.27
CA LYS A 195 8.96 -12.78 -8.68
C LYS A 195 9.23 -11.32 -9.04
N VAL A 196 10.28 -11.08 -9.81
CA VAL A 196 10.56 -9.81 -10.47
C VAL A 196 10.13 -9.93 -11.93
N LEU A 197 9.11 -9.18 -12.31
CA LEU A 197 8.59 -9.16 -13.68
C LEU A 197 9.06 -7.91 -14.40
N THR A 198 9.75 -8.09 -15.53
CA THR A 198 10.39 -7.00 -16.27
C THR A 198 9.42 -5.87 -16.63
N ALA A 199 8.24 -6.21 -17.17
CA ALA A 199 7.25 -5.22 -17.58
C ALA A 199 6.73 -4.40 -16.39
N TRP A 200 6.44 -5.04 -15.26
CA TRP A 200 5.94 -4.36 -14.06
C TRP A 200 7.01 -3.51 -13.39
N ASN A 201 8.26 -3.98 -13.42
CA ASN A 201 9.40 -3.18 -12.96
C ASN A 201 9.60 -1.95 -13.84
N GLY A 202 9.46 -2.07 -15.16
CA GLY A 202 9.51 -0.91 -16.06
C GLY A 202 8.48 0.18 -15.70
N LEU A 203 7.25 -0.22 -15.38
CA LEU A 203 6.20 0.72 -14.90
C LEU A 203 6.59 1.37 -13.56
N MET A 204 7.08 0.58 -12.61
CA MET A 204 7.45 1.11 -11.30
C MET A 204 8.71 1.99 -11.36
N ILE A 205 9.70 1.64 -12.19
CA ILE A 205 10.87 2.50 -12.47
C ILE A 205 10.42 3.86 -13.02
N ALA A 206 9.47 3.86 -13.97
CA ALA A 206 8.91 5.09 -14.51
C ALA A 206 8.20 5.93 -13.42
N ALA A 207 7.43 5.30 -12.54
CA ALA A 207 6.76 5.95 -11.43
C ALA A 207 7.75 6.61 -10.45
N PHE A 208 8.79 5.88 -10.03
CA PHE A 208 9.86 6.41 -9.18
C PHE A 208 10.64 7.56 -9.84
N ALA A 209 11.00 7.43 -11.11
CA ALA A 209 11.72 8.47 -11.85
C ALA A 209 10.86 9.73 -12.00
N ARG A 210 9.55 9.58 -12.27
CA ARG A 210 8.61 10.68 -12.36
C ARG A 210 8.45 11.39 -11.00
N ALA A 211 8.30 10.61 -9.92
CA ALA A 211 8.23 11.15 -8.56
C ALA A 211 9.50 11.93 -8.20
N ALA A 212 10.67 11.38 -8.48
CA ALA A 212 11.94 12.05 -8.21
C ALA A 212 12.01 13.44 -8.87
N ARG A 213 11.56 13.56 -10.12
CA ARG A 213 11.53 14.86 -10.82
C ARG A 213 10.59 15.86 -10.16
N ILE A 214 9.40 15.42 -9.76
CA ILE A 214 8.38 16.30 -9.18
C ILE A 214 8.78 16.72 -7.76
N VAL A 215 9.22 15.78 -6.93
CA VAL A 215 9.69 16.04 -5.56
C VAL A 215 10.91 16.96 -5.58
N ARG A 216 11.86 16.72 -6.50
CA ARG A 216 13.03 17.59 -6.69
C ARG A 216 12.63 19.05 -6.97
N ALA A 217 11.67 19.25 -7.87
CA ALA A 217 11.21 20.59 -8.23
C ALA A 217 10.47 21.31 -7.08
N ARG A 218 9.83 20.56 -6.16
CA ARG A 218 9.05 21.11 -5.05
C ARG A 218 9.84 21.26 -3.75
N THR A 219 10.70 20.27 -3.44
CA THR A 219 11.33 20.10 -2.13
C THR A 219 12.87 20.02 -2.18
N GLY A 220 13.44 19.84 -3.37
CA GLY A 220 14.88 19.78 -3.58
C GLY A 220 15.45 18.38 -3.77
N ASP A 221 16.77 18.34 -4.04
CA ASP A 221 17.51 17.13 -4.42
C ASP A 221 17.54 16.06 -3.32
N GLU A 222 17.66 16.46 -2.07
CA GLU A 222 17.77 15.55 -0.93
C GLU A 222 16.50 14.72 -0.76
N ALA A 223 15.32 15.36 -0.82
CA ALA A 223 14.02 14.68 -0.73
C ALA A 223 13.76 13.74 -1.92
N ALA A 224 14.24 14.09 -3.10
CA ALA A 224 14.06 13.31 -4.33
C ALA A 224 15.01 12.11 -4.44
N ARG A 225 16.16 12.16 -3.76
CA ARG A 225 17.23 11.15 -3.89
C ARG A 225 16.78 9.72 -3.66
N PRO A 226 16.01 9.38 -2.60
CA PRO A 226 15.57 8.00 -2.36
C PRO A 226 14.78 7.41 -3.53
N TYR A 227 13.93 8.21 -4.17
CA TYR A 227 13.12 7.78 -5.32
C TYR A 227 13.98 7.56 -6.57
N LEU A 228 14.92 8.47 -6.83
CA LEU A 228 15.84 8.33 -7.95
C LEU A 228 16.76 7.11 -7.79
N ASP A 229 17.25 6.88 -6.58
CA ASP A 229 18.11 5.74 -6.29
C ASP A 229 17.35 4.41 -6.39
N ALA A 230 16.08 4.35 -5.96
CA ALA A 230 15.23 3.17 -6.16
C ALA A 230 15.04 2.87 -7.66
N ALA A 231 14.72 3.87 -8.48
CA ALA A 231 14.60 3.72 -9.92
C ALA A 231 15.89 3.20 -10.57
N ARG A 232 17.03 3.78 -10.20
CA ARG A 232 18.35 3.39 -10.73
C ARG A 232 18.75 1.97 -10.35
N ARG A 233 18.53 1.58 -9.09
CA ARG A 233 18.82 0.23 -8.60
C ARG A 233 17.97 -0.82 -9.32
N ALA A 234 16.67 -0.54 -9.53
CA ALA A 234 15.79 -1.45 -10.24
C ALA A 234 16.18 -1.56 -11.74
N ALA A 235 16.53 -0.46 -12.39
CA ALA A 235 17.03 -0.49 -13.76
C ALA A 235 18.34 -1.29 -13.88
N ALA A 236 19.29 -1.09 -12.97
CA ALA A 236 20.53 -1.84 -12.92
C ALA A 236 20.30 -3.35 -12.65
N PHE A 237 19.31 -3.69 -11.82
CA PHE A 237 18.90 -5.07 -11.59
C PHE A 237 18.41 -5.73 -12.88
N ILE A 238 17.52 -5.06 -13.62
CA ILE A 238 17.00 -5.58 -14.90
C ILE A 238 18.14 -5.78 -15.91
N GLU A 239 19.01 -4.79 -16.05
CA GLU A 239 20.17 -4.87 -16.95
C GLU A 239 21.10 -6.03 -16.58
N ALA A 240 21.43 -6.19 -15.31
CA ALA A 240 22.39 -7.19 -14.83
C ALA A 240 21.82 -8.61 -14.79
N ARG A 241 20.50 -8.79 -14.56
CA ARG A 241 19.90 -10.10 -14.28
C ARG A 241 18.94 -10.59 -15.34
N MET A 242 18.34 -9.68 -16.13
CA MET A 242 17.24 -10.01 -17.03
C MET A 242 17.53 -9.65 -18.51
N TRP A 243 18.66 -9.03 -18.80
CA TRP A 243 19.10 -8.80 -20.17
C TRP A 243 19.88 -10.00 -20.69
N ASN A 244 19.44 -10.56 -21.84
CA ASN A 244 20.17 -11.58 -22.56
C ASN A 244 20.94 -10.93 -23.71
N PRO A 245 22.29 -10.79 -23.61
CA PRO A 245 23.09 -10.14 -24.65
C PRO A 245 23.19 -10.94 -25.96
N ALA A 246 23.01 -12.27 -25.90
CA ALA A 246 23.12 -13.13 -27.10
C ALA A 246 21.87 -12.99 -27.99
N SER A 247 20.67 -13.03 -27.40
CA SER A 247 19.42 -12.81 -28.14
C SER A 247 19.06 -11.34 -28.25
N ARG A 248 19.66 -10.44 -27.46
CA ARG A 248 19.37 -9.02 -27.34
C ARG A 248 17.91 -8.77 -26.91
N THR A 249 17.44 -9.63 -26.01
CA THR A 249 16.08 -9.58 -25.46
C THR A 249 16.08 -9.42 -23.95
N LEU A 250 15.00 -8.89 -23.39
CA LEU A 250 14.72 -8.91 -21.96
C LEU A 250 13.97 -10.19 -21.61
N LEU A 251 14.42 -10.88 -20.57
CA LEU A 251 13.68 -12.00 -19.99
C LEU A 251 12.49 -11.48 -19.19
N ARG A 252 11.40 -12.23 -19.15
CA ARG A 252 10.15 -11.76 -18.53
C ARG A 252 10.15 -11.84 -17.02
N ARG A 253 10.77 -12.89 -16.47
CA ARG A 253 10.66 -13.22 -15.06
C ARG A 253 12.02 -13.55 -14.45
N TYR A 254 12.23 -13.08 -13.23
CA TYR A 254 13.35 -13.50 -12.39
C TYR A 254 12.80 -13.98 -11.05
N ARG A 255 13.30 -15.11 -10.54
CA ARG A 255 12.99 -15.66 -9.23
C ARG A 255 14.10 -16.60 -8.78
N ALA A 256 14.40 -16.63 -7.47
CA ALA A 256 15.36 -17.57 -6.87
C ALA A 256 16.72 -17.64 -7.59
N GLY A 257 17.24 -16.49 -8.02
CA GLY A 257 18.54 -16.39 -8.68
C GLY A 257 18.54 -16.66 -10.19
N GLN A 258 17.39 -16.97 -10.80
CA GLN A 258 17.27 -17.32 -12.22
C GLN A 258 16.30 -16.41 -12.95
N ALA A 259 16.71 -15.98 -14.15
CA ALA A 259 15.83 -15.31 -15.09
C ALA A 259 15.39 -16.28 -16.18
N ASP A 260 14.14 -16.25 -16.54
CA ASP A 260 13.53 -17.13 -17.53
C ASP A 260 12.46 -16.45 -18.37
N ILE A 261 11.97 -17.20 -19.39
CA ILE A 261 10.93 -16.80 -20.34
C ILE A 261 11.37 -15.59 -21.16
N GLU A 262 11.76 -15.84 -22.40
CA GLU A 262 12.04 -14.78 -23.37
C GLU A 262 10.79 -13.92 -23.66
N GLY A 263 11.03 -12.60 -23.81
CA GLY A 263 10.01 -11.60 -24.06
C GLY A 263 9.61 -11.47 -25.52
#